data_0ada73a58c23979018c2479ea3885205
#
_entry.id   0ada73a58c23979018c2479ea3885205
#
_cell.length_a   1.000
_cell.length_b   1.000
_cell.length_c   1.000
_cell.angle_alpha   90.00
_cell.angle_beta   90.00
_cell.angle_gamma   90.00
#
_symmetry.space_group_name_H-M   'P 1'
#
loop_
_entity.id
_entity.type
_entity.pdbx_description
1 polymer ?
#
loop_
_entity_poly.entity_id
_entity_poly.type
_entity_poly.pdbx_seq_one_letter_code
_entity_poly.pdbx_strand_id
1 'polypeptide(L)'
;FPGAAVPSVGSGFMKSRLCLASQSPRRAALLRQAGFDFWIYEPKVDESPAQGEQPAELTKRLSAHKAEIAAQAAASENGEVPVCLGSDTVVVLDDLILGKPVDSAEAVHMLRRLSGRSHEVVTAVTVAHSGWRESRQVTSEVTFCYLTDDVIRDYCASAEPYDKAGA
;
A
#
# COMPACT_ATOMS: atom_id res chain seq x y z
N PHE A 1 13.50 11.46 20.85
CA PHE A 1 13.94 12.08 19.58
C PHE A 1 13.94 13.60 19.79
N PRO A 2 15.06 14.34 19.53
CA PRO A 2 15.05 15.80 19.63
C PRO A 2 14.31 16.37 18.41
N GLY A 3 13.36 17.27 18.67
CA GLY A 3 12.50 17.88 17.68
C GLY A 3 13.27 18.68 16.64
N ALA A 4 13.17 18.29 15.40
CA ALA A 4 13.51 19.14 14.29
C ALA A 4 12.40 20.20 14.16
N ALA A 5 12.74 21.47 14.30
CA ALA A 5 11.84 22.59 14.06
C ALA A 5 11.35 22.53 12.60
N VAL A 6 10.04 22.45 12.42
CA VAL A 6 9.39 22.59 11.13
C VAL A 6 9.52 24.07 10.75
N PRO A 7 10.15 24.43 9.61
CA PRO A 7 10.21 25.83 9.18
C PRO A 7 8.77 26.34 8.92
N SER A 8 8.44 27.50 9.49
CA SER A 8 7.20 28.21 9.23
C SER A 8 7.18 28.64 7.75
N VAL A 9 6.38 27.99 6.94
CA VAL A 9 6.21 28.33 5.53
C VAL A 9 5.33 29.56 5.42
N GLY A 10 5.89 30.65 4.95
CA GLY A 10 5.20 31.92 4.70
C GLY A 10 4.03 31.76 3.72
N SER A 11 2.99 32.54 3.93
CA SER A 11 1.76 32.64 3.15
C SER A 11 2.05 33.03 1.68
N GLY A 12 2.10 32.06 0.79
CA GLY A 12 2.32 32.29 -0.64
C GLY A 12 2.45 31.03 -1.49
N PHE A 13 2.56 29.86 -0.89
CA PHE A 13 2.60 28.59 -1.63
C PHE A 13 1.19 28.19 -2.04
N MET A 14 0.93 28.10 -3.35
CA MET A 14 -0.19 27.34 -3.87
C MET A 14 -0.12 25.95 -3.23
N LYS A 15 -1.25 25.50 -2.64
CA LYS A 15 -1.33 24.17 -2.00
C LYS A 15 -0.94 23.13 -3.04
N SER A 16 0.28 22.62 -2.95
CA SER A 16 0.71 21.47 -3.74
C SER A 16 -0.24 20.32 -3.39
N ARG A 17 -1.10 19.95 -4.33
CA ARG A 17 -2.09 18.89 -4.09
C ARG A 17 -1.33 17.56 -4.01
N LEU A 18 -1.54 16.85 -2.93
CA LEU A 18 -1.06 15.48 -2.78
C LEU A 18 -1.92 14.56 -3.66
N CYS A 19 -1.28 13.69 -4.43
CA CYS A 19 -1.91 12.61 -5.17
C CYS A 19 -1.68 11.29 -4.43
N LEU A 20 -2.75 10.57 -4.09
CA LEU A 20 -2.65 9.20 -3.63
C LEU A 20 -2.75 8.25 -4.83
N ALA A 21 -1.65 7.61 -5.20
CA ALA A 21 -1.56 6.62 -6.26
C ALA A 21 -2.01 5.22 -5.75
N SER A 22 -3.28 5.11 -5.34
CA SER A 22 -3.84 3.86 -4.79
C SER A 22 -5.37 3.89 -4.75
N GLN A 23 -6.01 2.76 -5.04
CA GLN A 23 -7.44 2.54 -4.85
C GLN A 23 -7.82 2.14 -3.41
N SER A 24 -6.85 1.85 -2.55
CA SER A 24 -7.13 1.35 -1.20
C SER A 24 -7.92 2.35 -0.35
N PRO A 25 -9.16 2.03 0.07
CA PRO A 25 -9.96 2.91 0.92
C PRO A 25 -9.30 3.13 2.28
N ARG A 26 -8.55 2.15 2.79
CA ARG A 26 -7.82 2.25 4.06
C ARG A 26 -6.71 3.28 3.99
N ARG A 27 -5.92 3.30 2.90
CA ARG A 27 -4.86 4.30 2.70
C ARG A 27 -5.44 5.71 2.59
N ALA A 28 -6.56 5.85 1.86
CA ALA A 28 -7.28 7.11 1.77
C ALA A 28 -7.81 7.57 3.14
N ALA A 29 -8.36 6.65 3.95
CA ALA A 29 -8.83 6.94 5.30
C ALA A 29 -7.69 7.41 6.21
N LEU A 30 -6.52 6.74 6.18
CA LEU A 30 -5.34 7.14 6.97
C LEU A 30 -4.84 8.54 6.62
N LEU A 31 -4.77 8.89 5.32
CA LEU A 31 -4.36 10.23 4.90
C LEU A 31 -5.36 11.31 5.34
N ARG A 32 -6.68 11.04 5.26
CA ARG A 32 -7.69 11.97 5.79
C ARG A 32 -7.58 12.14 7.29
N GLN A 33 -7.37 11.05 8.03
CA GLN A 33 -7.18 11.09 9.48
C GLN A 33 -5.93 11.90 9.86
N ALA A 34 -4.88 11.83 9.04
CA ALA A 34 -3.67 12.64 9.20
C ALA A 34 -3.84 14.11 8.77
N GLY A 35 -5.00 14.51 8.28
CA GLY A 35 -5.32 15.89 7.91
C GLY A 35 -4.81 16.32 6.53
N PHE A 36 -4.50 15.38 5.64
CA PHE A 36 -4.08 15.70 4.28
C PHE A 36 -5.29 15.86 3.35
N ASP A 37 -5.24 16.90 2.53
CA ASP A 37 -6.08 17.03 1.34
C ASP A 37 -5.38 16.38 0.15
N PHE A 38 -6.05 15.47 -0.55
CA PHE A 38 -5.49 14.73 -1.67
C PHE A 38 -6.57 14.33 -2.67
N TRP A 39 -6.13 14.00 -3.88
CA TRP A 39 -6.95 13.32 -4.87
C TRP A 39 -6.40 11.92 -5.13
N ILE A 40 -7.24 11.05 -5.69
CA ILE A 40 -6.89 9.65 -5.96
C ILE A 40 -6.58 9.49 -7.44
N TYR A 41 -5.48 8.82 -7.73
CA TYR A 41 -5.13 8.30 -9.05
C TYR A 41 -4.98 6.78 -8.96
N GLU A 42 -5.53 6.08 -9.95
CA GLU A 42 -5.42 4.63 -10.05
C GLU A 42 -4.33 4.24 -11.05
N PRO A 43 -3.09 3.96 -10.62
CA PRO A 43 -2.05 3.51 -11.53
C PRO A 43 -2.31 2.06 -11.95
N LYS A 44 -2.25 1.79 -13.25
CA LYS A 44 -2.24 0.43 -13.78
C LYS A 44 -0.81 -0.08 -13.78
N VAL A 45 -0.47 -0.98 -12.88
CA VAL A 45 0.84 -1.62 -12.75
C VAL A 45 0.69 -3.13 -12.76
N ASP A 46 1.67 -3.82 -13.32
CA ASP A 46 1.80 -5.26 -13.13
C ASP A 46 2.37 -5.52 -11.72
N GLU A 47 1.55 -6.11 -10.87
CA GLU A 47 1.88 -6.40 -9.47
C GLU A 47 2.55 -7.77 -9.31
N SER A 48 2.79 -8.50 -10.40
CA SER A 48 3.44 -9.82 -10.36
C SER A 48 4.88 -9.71 -9.84
N PRO A 49 5.29 -10.61 -8.92
CA PRO A 49 6.69 -10.70 -8.51
C PRO A 49 7.59 -11.10 -9.68
N ALA A 50 8.78 -10.51 -9.77
CA ALA A 50 9.81 -11.00 -10.68
C ALA A 50 10.41 -12.30 -10.13
N GLN A 51 11.04 -13.08 -11.01
CA GLN A 51 11.65 -14.36 -10.60
C GLN A 51 12.71 -14.15 -9.51
N GLY A 52 12.49 -14.71 -8.34
CA GLY A 52 13.39 -14.61 -7.18
C GLY A 52 13.32 -13.27 -6.43
N GLU A 53 12.38 -12.39 -6.78
CA GLU A 53 12.22 -11.10 -6.11
C GLU A 53 11.76 -11.28 -4.66
N GLN A 54 12.49 -10.66 -3.74
CA GLN A 54 12.17 -10.72 -2.32
C GLN A 54 10.99 -9.80 -1.98
N PRO A 55 10.16 -10.11 -0.95
CA PRO A 55 9.01 -9.31 -0.56
C PRO A 55 9.32 -7.82 -0.35
N ALA A 56 10.49 -7.53 0.22
CA ALA A 56 10.97 -6.17 0.46
C ALA A 56 11.27 -5.42 -0.86
N GLU A 57 11.85 -6.10 -1.84
CA GLU A 57 12.15 -5.53 -3.15
C GLU A 57 10.87 -5.31 -3.96
N LEU A 58 9.98 -6.29 -3.95
CA LEU A 58 8.67 -6.22 -4.61
C LEU A 58 7.86 -5.02 -4.13
N THR A 59 7.63 -4.89 -2.81
CA THR A 59 6.83 -3.79 -2.27
C THR A 59 7.45 -2.43 -2.55
N LYS A 60 8.79 -2.32 -2.46
CA LYS A 60 9.52 -1.09 -2.79
C LYS A 60 9.41 -0.73 -4.27
N ARG A 61 9.59 -1.71 -5.16
CA ARG A 61 9.44 -1.51 -6.62
C ARG A 61 8.02 -1.07 -6.97
N LEU A 62 7.01 -1.78 -6.46
CA LEU A 62 5.61 -1.48 -6.76
C LEU A 62 5.17 -0.13 -6.21
N SER A 63 5.56 0.22 -4.97
CA SER A 63 5.24 1.54 -4.40
C SER A 63 5.86 2.68 -5.21
N ALA A 64 7.11 2.53 -5.65
CA ALA A 64 7.80 3.51 -6.48
C ALA A 64 7.13 3.64 -7.86
N HIS A 65 6.86 2.53 -8.52
CA HIS A 65 6.22 2.51 -9.84
C HIS A 65 4.84 3.17 -9.81
N LYS A 66 4.02 2.89 -8.77
CA LYS A 66 2.71 3.53 -8.58
C LYS A 66 2.84 5.06 -8.44
N ALA A 67 3.79 5.54 -7.63
CA ALA A 67 4.02 6.97 -7.44
C ALA A 67 4.51 7.67 -8.72
N GLU A 68 5.42 7.05 -9.46
CA GLU A 68 6.00 7.58 -10.70
C GLU A 68 4.96 7.69 -11.82
N ILE A 69 4.13 6.64 -12.02
CA ILE A 69 3.06 6.69 -13.03
C ILE A 69 2.07 7.82 -12.73
N ALA A 70 1.69 7.99 -11.46
CA ALA A 70 0.80 9.09 -11.07
C ALA A 70 1.44 10.48 -11.31
N ALA A 71 2.74 10.63 -11.02
CA ALA A 71 3.46 11.87 -11.25
C ALA A 71 3.57 12.20 -12.75
N GLN A 72 3.82 11.20 -13.58
CA GLN A 72 3.87 11.37 -15.05
C GLN A 72 2.51 11.74 -15.65
N ALA A 73 1.44 11.07 -15.20
CA ALA A 73 0.08 11.36 -15.66
C ALA A 73 -0.34 12.80 -15.31
N ALA A 74 -0.09 13.22 -14.07
CA ALA A 74 -0.44 14.55 -13.61
C ALA A 74 0.37 15.67 -14.30
N ALA A 75 1.64 15.45 -14.59
CA ALA A 75 2.47 16.40 -15.33
C ALA A 75 1.95 16.65 -16.76
N SER A 76 1.37 15.62 -17.38
CA SER A 76 0.83 15.69 -18.74
C SER A 76 -0.46 16.54 -18.82
N GLU A 77 -1.24 16.59 -17.74
CA GLU A 77 -2.53 17.29 -17.70
C GLU A 77 -2.43 18.78 -17.36
N ASN A 78 -1.56 19.16 -16.43
CA ASN A 78 -1.58 20.50 -15.83
C ASN A 78 -0.24 21.24 -15.86
N GLY A 79 0.84 20.65 -16.35
CA GLY A 79 2.19 21.27 -16.35
C GLY A 79 2.85 21.37 -14.97
N GLU A 80 2.13 21.13 -13.89
CA GLU A 80 2.64 21.07 -12.52
C GLU A 80 2.69 19.62 -12.06
N VAL A 81 3.82 19.17 -11.54
CA VAL A 81 3.96 17.82 -10.98
C VAL A 81 3.55 17.87 -9.51
N PRO A 82 2.44 17.21 -9.11
CA PRO A 82 2.07 17.11 -7.71
C PRO A 82 3.04 16.22 -6.93
N VAL A 83 2.96 16.26 -5.61
CA VAL A 83 3.56 15.23 -4.77
C VAL A 83 2.71 13.99 -4.88
N CYS A 84 3.26 12.88 -5.40
CA CYS A 84 2.56 11.61 -5.56
C CYS A 84 3.02 10.59 -4.54
N LEU A 85 2.06 9.96 -3.86
CA LEU A 85 2.31 8.94 -2.84
C LEU A 85 1.81 7.59 -3.36
N GLY A 86 2.75 6.68 -3.62
CA GLY A 86 2.49 5.28 -3.93
C GLY A 86 2.74 4.40 -2.71
N SER A 87 2.02 3.31 -2.59
CA SER A 87 2.26 2.32 -1.53
C SER A 87 1.92 0.93 -2.01
N ASP A 88 2.65 -0.05 -1.47
CA ASP A 88 2.37 -1.46 -1.68
C ASP A 88 2.51 -2.25 -0.39
N THR A 89 1.75 -3.35 -0.28
CA THR A 89 1.73 -4.21 0.92
C THR A 89 1.58 -5.66 0.52
N VAL A 90 2.41 -6.52 1.08
CA VAL A 90 2.30 -7.97 0.93
C VAL A 90 2.31 -8.64 2.30
N VAL A 91 1.68 -9.80 2.39
CA VAL A 91 1.79 -10.72 3.53
C VAL A 91 2.77 -11.82 3.17
N VAL A 92 3.65 -12.17 4.10
CA VAL A 92 4.67 -13.20 3.90
C VAL A 92 4.51 -14.29 4.97
N LEU A 93 4.32 -15.52 4.51
CA LEU A 93 4.23 -16.70 5.36
C LEU A 93 5.15 -17.78 4.83
N ASP A 94 6.16 -18.20 5.60
CA ASP A 94 7.14 -19.23 5.20
C ASP A 94 7.75 -18.95 3.81
N ASP A 95 8.26 -17.76 3.59
CA ASP A 95 8.82 -17.29 2.30
C ASP A 95 7.82 -17.19 1.14
N LEU A 96 6.54 -17.49 1.36
CA LEU A 96 5.50 -17.33 0.38
C LEU A 96 4.86 -15.94 0.47
N ILE A 97 4.86 -15.23 -0.63
CA ILE A 97 4.16 -13.94 -0.76
C ILE A 97 2.66 -14.22 -1.00
N LEU A 98 1.82 -13.73 -0.11
CA LEU A 98 0.37 -13.76 -0.24
C LEU A 98 -0.12 -12.36 -0.70
N GLY A 99 -0.61 -12.31 -1.94
CA GLY A 99 -1.26 -11.14 -2.50
C GLY A 99 -2.73 -11.04 -2.12
N LYS A 100 -3.50 -10.32 -2.94
CA LYS A 100 -4.96 -10.31 -2.82
C LYS A 100 -5.54 -11.60 -3.39
N PRO A 101 -6.52 -12.23 -2.72
CA PRO A 101 -7.17 -13.43 -3.26
C PRO A 101 -7.96 -13.08 -4.52
N VAL A 102 -7.92 -13.95 -5.52
CA VAL A 102 -8.67 -13.79 -6.76
C VAL A 102 -10.12 -14.25 -6.65
N ASP A 103 -10.39 -15.13 -5.67
CA ASP A 103 -11.72 -15.67 -5.39
C ASP A 103 -11.88 -16.09 -3.93
N SER A 104 -13.10 -16.56 -3.58
CA SER A 104 -13.43 -17.03 -2.23
C SER A 104 -12.66 -18.29 -1.82
N ALA A 105 -12.36 -19.18 -2.74
CA ALA A 105 -11.63 -20.40 -2.44
C ALA A 105 -10.18 -20.08 -2.06
N GLU A 106 -9.55 -19.17 -2.78
CA GLU A 106 -8.20 -18.68 -2.46
C GLU A 106 -8.18 -17.93 -1.13
N ALA A 107 -9.17 -17.06 -0.85
CA ALA A 107 -9.29 -16.36 0.43
C ALA A 107 -9.37 -17.34 1.60
N VAL A 108 -10.22 -18.36 1.50
CA VAL A 108 -10.33 -19.44 2.50
C VAL A 108 -9.00 -20.17 2.68
N HIS A 109 -8.32 -20.48 1.58
CA HIS A 109 -7.02 -21.17 1.62
C HIS A 109 -5.97 -20.32 2.33
N MET A 110 -5.87 -19.02 2.02
CA MET A 110 -4.95 -18.08 2.66
C MET A 110 -5.21 -18.00 4.18
N LEU A 111 -6.46 -17.78 4.60
CA LEU A 111 -6.82 -17.65 6.01
C LEU A 111 -6.56 -18.94 6.80
N ARG A 112 -6.82 -20.12 6.21
CA ARG A 112 -6.45 -21.39 6.86
C ARG A 112 -4.96 -21.54 7.08
N ARG A 113 -4.14 -21.06 6.17
CA ARG A 113 -2.67 -21.06 6.33
C ARG A 113 -2.18 -20.08 7.37
N LEU A 114 -2.83 -18.93 7.53
CA LEU A 114 -2.51 -17.90 8.51
C LEU A 114 -3.05 -18.20 9.91
N SER A 115 -4.07 -19.04 10.01
CA SER A 115 -4.76 -19.38 11.27
C SER A 115 -3.80 -19.95 12.31
N GLY A 116 -3.78 -19.34 13.51
CA GLY A 116 -2.96 -19.78 14.64
C GLY A 116 -1.46 -19.57 14.45
N ARG A 117 -1.04 -18.73 13.49
CA ARG A 117 0.37 -18.58 13.12
C ARG A 117 0.79 -17.10 13.08
N SER A 118 2.10 -16.86 13.26
CA SER A 118 2.74 -15.59 12.97
C SER A 118 3.13 -15.51 11.49
N HIS A 119 3.01 -14.32 10.93
CA HIS A 119 3.40 -13.98 9.57
C HIS A 119 3.90 -12.52 9.52
N GLU A 120 4.58 -12.16 8.46
CA GLU A 120 5.06 -10.80 8.25
C GLU A 120 4.13 -10.04 7.31
N VAL A 121 3.96 -8.76 7.60
CA VAL A 121 3.30 -7.78 6.72
C VAL A 121 4.33 -6.74 6.32
N VAL A 122 4.72 -6.75 5.05
CA VAL A 122 5.72 -5.84 4.50
C VAL A 122 4.99 -4.73 3.74
N THR A 123 5.19 -3.49 4.15
CA THR A 123 4.60 -2.31 3.50
C THR A 123 5.68 -1.34 3.09
N ALA A 124 5.67 -0.92 1.83
CA ALA A 124 6.50 0.16 1.34
C ALA A 124 5.63 1.36 0.93
N VAL A 125 6.17 2.54 1.17
CA VAL A 125 5.60 3.83 0.75
C VAL A 125 6.67 4.60 -0.01
N THR A 126 6.31 5.16 -1.16
CA THR A 126 7.17 6.02 -1.96
C THR A 126 6.48 7.35 -2.21
N VAL A 127 7.21 8.42 -1.99
CA VAL A 127 6.82 9.78 -2.40
C VAL A 127 7.66 10.16 -3.62
N ALA A 128 7.00 10.66 -4.66
CA ALA A 128 7.65 11.12 -5.89
C ALA A 128 7.18 12.54 -6.26
N HIS A 129 8.10 13.37 -6.71
CA HIS A 129 7.85 14.74 -7.17
C HIS A 129 8.98 15.22 -8.07
N SER A 130 8.68 15.70 -9.28
CA SER A 130 9.65 16.37 -10.20
C SER A 130 11.00 15.66 -10.32
N GLY A 131 11.02 14.35 -10.58
CA GLY A 131 12.25 13.57 -10.74
C GLY A 131 12.93 13.15 -9.43
N TRP A 132 12.45 13.61 -8.29
CA TRP A 132 12.88 13.15 -6.97
C TRP A 132 11.93 12.09 -6.44
N ARG A 133 12.50 11.10 -5.74
CA ARG A 133 11.71 10.09 -5.02
C ARG A 133 12.40 9.66 -3.73
N GLU A 134 11.60 9.32 -2.75
CA GLU A 134 12.05 8.69 -1.52
C GLU A 134 11.10 7.56 -1.12
N SER A 135 11.68 6.44 -0.68
CA SER A 135 10.93 5.27 -0.25
C SER A 135 11.26 4.92 1.20
N ARG A 136 10.24 4.51 1.93
CA ARG A 136 10.36 3.92 3.27
C ARG A 136 9.64 2.58 3.30
N GLN A 137 10.11 1.69 4.15
CA GLN A 137 9.55 0.36 4.30
C GLN A 137 9.48 -0.02 5.76
N VAL A 138 8.42 -0.74 6.11
CA VAL A 138 8.20 -1.30 7.45
C VAL A 138 7.77 -2.75 7.29
N THR A 139 8.36 -3.62 8.12
CA THR A 139 7.90 -4.99 8.31
C THR A 139 7.29 -5.09 9.70
N SER A 140 6.09 -5.65 9.77
CA SER A 140 5.36 -5.90 11.01
C SER A 140 5.12 -7.40 11.15
N GLU A 141 5.38 -7.97 12.32
CA GLU A 141 4.96 -9.32 12.67
C GLU A 141 3.53 -9.29 13.18
N VAL A 142 2.69 -10.17 12.63
CA VAL A 142 1.28 -10.32 13.01
C VAL A 142 1.04 -11.78 13.38
N THR A 143 0.42 -12.02 14.54
CA THR A 143 0.02 -13.36 14.97
C THR A 143 -1.50 -13.47 14.99
N PHE A 144 -2.03 -14.40 14.20
CA PHE A 144 -3.46 -14.72 14.25
C PHE A 144 -3.77 -15.72 15.34
N CYS A 145 -4.89 -15.52 16.02
CA CYS A 145 -5.50 -16.60 16.81
C CYS A 145 -5.95 -17.73 15.88
N TYR A 146 -6.29 -18.88 16.46
CA TYR A 146 -6.92 -19.95 15.69
C TYR A 146 -8.26 -19.51 15.12
N LEU A 147 -8.43 -19.63 13.81
CA LEU A 147 -9.65 -19.32 13.09
C LEU A 147 -10.41 -20.63 12.80
N THR A 148 -11.66 -20.71 13.24
CA THR A 148 -12.53 -21.84 12.89
C THR A 148 -13.01 -21.72 11.44
N ASP A 149 -13.41 -22.82 10.83
CA ASP A 149 -13.95 -22.82 9.46
C ASP A 149 -15.20 -21.94 9.31
N ASP A 150 -16.01 -21.81 10.37
CA ASP A 150 -17.19 -20.94 10.37
C ASP A 150 -16.78 -19.46 10.32
N VAL A 151 -15.82 -19.03 11.15
CA VAL A 151 -15.28 -17.67 11.13
C VAL A 151 -14.68 -17.34 9.76
N ILE A 152 -13.89 -18.25 9.19
CA ILE A 152 -13.31 -18.07 7.85
C ILE A 152 -14.40 -17.92 6.78
N ARG A 153 -15.43 -18.80 6.83
CA ARG A 153 -16.53 -18.76 5.86
C ARG A 153 -17.32 -17.46 5.95
N ASP A 154 -17.68 -17.05 7.16
CA ASP A 154 -18.46 -15.82 7.39
C ASP A 154 -17.67 -14.57 6.93
N TYR A 155 -16.37 -14.51 7.22
CA TYR A 155 -15.51 -13.43 6.76
C TYR A 155 -15.39 -13.42 5.23
N CYS A 156 -15.18 -14.57 4.59
CA CYS A 156 -15.10 -14.69 3.13
C CYS A 156 -16.41 -14.43 2.40
N ALA A 157 -17.56 -14.48 3.09
CA ALA A 157 -18.85 -14.08 2.54
C ALA A 157 -19.02 -12.55 2.44
N SER A 158 -18.17 -11.78 3.13
CA SER A 158 -18.12 -10.32 3.02
C SER A 158 -17.27 -9.87 1.84
N ALA A 159 -17.25 -8.56 1.55
CA ALA A 159 -16.35 -7.96 0.56
C ALA A 159 -14.93 -7.70 1.12
N GLU A 160 -14.72 -7.91 2.42
CA GLU A 160 -13.53 -7.50 3.16
C GLU A 160 -12.22 -8.16 2.67
N PRO A 161 -12.16 -9.50 2.39
CA PRO A 161 -10.89 -10.15 2.04
C PRO A 161 -10.31 -9.71 0.70
N TYR A 162 -11.14 -9.32 -0.25
CA TYR A 162 -10.72 -9.18 -1.66
C TYR A 162 -9.89 -7.93 -1.98
N ASP A 163 -9.79 -6.99 -1.05
CA ASP A 163 -8.95 -5.80 -1.20
C ASP A 163 -7.68 -5.84 -0.35
N LYS A 164 -7.43 -6.94 0.37
CA LYS A 164 -6.33 -7.10 1.33
C LYS A 164 -5.34 -8.18 0.87
N ALA A 165 -4.04 -7.94 1.13
CA ALA A 165 -3.03 -8.96 1.01
C ALA A 165 -3.22 -10.01 2.12
N GLY A 166 -3.25 -11.29 1.75
CA GLY A 166 -3.45 -12.41 2.68
C GLY A 166 -4.89 -12.69 3.05
N ALA A 167 -5.85 -12.01 2.37
CA ALA A 167 -7.30 -12.03 2.57
C ALA A 167 -7.86 -11.16 3.70
#